data_e28bbe03090c27b56acbdbe4f2af002d
#
_entry.id   e28bbe03090c27b56acbdbe4f2af002d
#
_cell.length_a   1.000
_cell.length_b   1.000
_cell.length_c   1.000
_cell.angle_alpha   90.00
_cell.angle_beta   90.00
_cell.angle_gamma   90.00
#
_symmetry.space_group_name_H-M   'P 1'
#
loop_
_entity.id
_entity.type
_entity.pdbx_description
1 polymer ?
#
loop_
_entity_poly.entity_id
_entity_poly.type
_entity_poly.pdbx_seq_one_letter_code
_entity_poly.pdbx_strand_id
1 'polypeptide(L)'
;VFAKDKGILGKNITQGMSSGGESIASGMIYVLPAIILIGSNVTFLEGISVGIGGALFGIGALSLVYNYLIVEEHGKLMYPESMAISETLVASEGGGDAIKFMGIGFGISGIINVLTGSFLNLINNTITYVGSKFYKWKFSIEVNPLLLGIGFIVGLEVSLTMLAGSILSNFGIAPLIGYFTDMAEMNAKTWNDTTVLINQMDVNAITGSYVKYIGAGMMLCGGIIGALKLIPTIVVSIKETLKARSSNEGSGEKSSGEMIILLVGIVIAFVAGFFISNSILMAVVAAIVSLILSLLFVIVAGRLTGTIGTSNLPVSGMTIASLVILTLVFVIMGWTGQADNKSLLLFAAFMVVAISVAGGYSQSQKVTYVIGGSKKEMQNCFAIASIIGVIITTGTIMLLSSQLAVTGADAPFALPQANLMATLTSGIMLGNLPWPMIIVGVVMALVLF
;
A
#
# COMPACT_ATOMS: atom_id res chain seq x y z
N VAL A 1 16.19 -14.35 14.64
CA VAL A 1 17.63 -14.51 14.39
C VAL A 1 18.40 -14.77 15.68
N PHE A 2 18.12 -14.05 16.76
CA PHE A 2 18.84 -14.17 18.04
C PHE A 2 18.26 -15.20 19.03
N ALA A 3 17.17 -15.88 18.70
CA ALA A 3 16.56 -16.87 19.57
C ALA A 3 17.33 -18.22 19.48
N LYS A 4 17.93 -18.62 20.59
CA LYS A 4 18.93 -19.71 20.67
C LYS A 4 18.39 -21.12 20.37
N ASP A 5 17.08 -21.36 20.47
CA ASP A 5 16.50 -22.73 20.43
C ASP A 5 15.38 -22.92 19.40
N LYS A 6 15.25 -22.00 18.44
CA LYS A 6 14.29 -22.16 17.34
C LYS A 6 15.03 -22.53 16.07
N GLY A 7 14.82 -23.73 15.56
CA GLY A 7 15.30 -24.12 14.24
C GLY A 7 14.78 -23.18 13.15
N ILE A 8 15.32 -23.29 11.93
CA ILE A 8 15.01 -22.43 10.79
C ILE A 8 13.49 -22.24 10.56
N LEU A 9 12.70 -23.29 10.76
CA LEU A 9 11.24 -23.24 10.62
C LEU A 9 10.59 -22.32 11.66
N GLY A 10 11.05 -22.37 12.93
CA GLY A 10 10.55 -21.48 13.98
C GLY A 10 10.91 -20.01 13.72
N LYS A 11 12.12 -19.75 13.19
CA LYS A 11 12.54 -18.41 12.79
C LYS A 11 11.71 -17.88 11.62
N ASN A 12 11.38 -18.76 10.65
CA ASN A 12 10.50 -18.43 9.54
C ASN A 12 9.09 -18.03 9.99
N ILE A 13 8.48 -18.81 10.90
CA ILE A 13 7.18 -18.47 11.47
C ILE A 13 7.23 -17.10 12.16
N THR A 14 8.27 -16.83 12.93
CA THR A 14 8.46 -15.52 13.60
C THR A 14 8.56 -14.37 12.58
N GLN A 15 9.32 -14.57 11.50
CA GLN A 15 9.42 -13.61 10.40
C GLN A 15 8.06 -13.39 9.71
N GLY A 16 7.34 -14.47 9.38
CA GLY A 16 6.02 -14.39 8.77
C GLY A 16 4.99 -13.69 9.65
N MET A 17 5.00 -13.91 10.95
CA MET A 17 4.15 -13.19 11.90
C MET A 17 4.48 -11.69 11.95
N SER A 18 5.76 -11.33 11.91
CA SER A 18 6.20 -9.93 11.83
C SER A 18 5.69 -9.27 10.54
N SER A 19 5.85 -9.95 9.40
CA SER A 19 5.36 -9.48 8.10
C SER A 19 3.83 -9.32 8.08
N GLY A 20 3.09 -10.19 8.78
CA GLY A 20 1.65 -10.06 8.94
C GLY A 20 1.25 -8.77 9.66
N GLY A 21 1.91 -8.45 10.77
CA GLY A 21 1.69 -7.20 11.51
C GLY A 21 2.05 -5.96 10.69
N GLU A 22 3.19 -5.99 10.00
CA GLU A 22 3.65 -4.91 9.11
C GLU A 22 2.67 -4.65 7.97
N SER A 23 2.19 -5.71 7.30
CA SER A 23 1.22 -5.60 6.21
C SER A 23 -0.08 -4.95 6.64
N ILE A 24 -0.54 -5.23 7.86
CA ILE A 24 -1.71 -4.58 8.45
C ILE A 24 -1.44 -3.10 8.71
N ALA A 25 -0.33 -2.78 9.36
CA ALA A 25 0.01 -1.40 9.69
C ALA A 25 0.12 -0.55 8.42
N SER A 26 0.82 -1.05 7.40
CA SER A 26 0.96 -0.37 6.12
C SER A 26 -0.38 -0.21 5.41
N GLY A 27 -1.23 -1.23 5.37
CA GLY A 27 -2.56 -1.14 4.75
C GLY A 27 -3.48 -0.14 5.44
N MET A 28 -3.55 -0.16 6.76
CA MET A 28 -4.47 0.69 7.53
C MET A 28 -4.08 2.17 7.50
N ILE A 29 -2.78 2.50 7.53
CA ILE A 29 -2.30 3.89 7.55
C ILE A 29 -2.60 4.63 6.23
N TYR A 30 -2.85 3.93 5.14
CA TYR A 30 -3.20 4.56 3.87
C TYR A 30 -4.57 5.22 3.88
N VAL A 31 -5.55 4.67 4.59
CA VAL A 31 -6.95 5.08 4.45
C VAL A 31 -7.60 5.48 5.77
N LEU A 32 -7.34 4.80 6.89
CA LEU A 32 -8.03 5.14 8.14
C LEU A 32 -7.78 6.59 8.60
N PRO A 33 -6.54 7.14 8.53
CA PRO A 33 -6.34 8.55 8.86
C PRO A 33 -7.06 9.51 7.88
N ALA A 34 -7.35 9.07 6.65
CA ALA A 34 -8.11 9.88 5.71
C ALA A 34 -9.53 10.20 6.22
N ILE A 35 -10.13 9.29 6.98
CA ILE A 35 -11.43 9.49 7.62
C ILE A 35 -11.37 10.63 8.65
N ILE A 36 -10.28 10.72 9.40
CA ILE A 36 -10.03 11.79 10.35
C ILE A 36 -9.84 13.12 9.60
N LEU A 37 -9.10 13.10 8.50
CA LEU A 37 -8.82 14.29 7.68
C LEU A 37 -10.06 14.87 6.98
N ILE A 38 -11.09 14.06 6.70
CA ILE A 38 -12.38 14.57 6.20
C ILE A 38 -13.32 15.07 7.32
N GLY A 39 -12.82 15.15 8.56
CA GLY A 39 -13.59 15.61 9.72
C GLY A 39 -14.55 14.58 10.32
N SER A 40 -14.33 13.28 10.04
CA SER A 40 -15.11 12.18 10.60
C SER A 40 -14.29 11.39 11.62
N ASN A 41 -14.95 10.76 12.59
CA ASN A 41 -14.29 9.91 13.57
C ASN A 41 -14.37 8.44 13.18
N VAL A 42 -13.29 7.70 13.44
CA VAL A 42 -13.25 6.23 13.32
C VAL A 42 -13.51 5.62 14.68
N THR A 43 -14.47 4.71 14.76
CA THR A 43 -14.70 3.92 15.98
C THR A 43 -13.78 2.69 15.98
N PHE A 44 -13.47 2.18 17.18
CA PHE A 44 -12.62 1.00 17.34
C PHE A 44 -13.22 -0.23 16.62
N LEU A 45 -14.54 -0.38 16.70
CA LEU A 45 -15.24 -1.49 16.06
C LEU A 45 -15.20 -1.41 14.53
N GLU A 46 -15.34 -0.20 13.96
CA GLU A 46 -15.20 0.02 12.52
C GLU A 46 -13.80 -0.36 12.02
N GLY A 47 -12.75 0.14 12.69
CA GLY A 47 -11.37 -0.17 12.31
C GLY A 47 -11.04 -1.66 12.41
N ILE A 48 -11.48 -2.33 13.49
CA ILE A 48 -11.29 -3.78 13.68
C ILE A 48 -12.05 -4.58 12.61
N SER A 49 -13.31 -4.26 12.36
CA SER A 49 -14.14 -5.04 11.43
C SER A 49 -13.58 -4.97 10.00
N VAL A 50 -13.22 -3.79 9.50
CA VAL A 50 -12.63 -3.65 8.15
C VAL A 50 -11.23 -4.24 8.08
N GLY A 51 -10.42 -4.09 9.14
CA GLY A 51 -9.07 -4.63 9.20
C GLY A 51 -9.05 -6.16 9.21
N ILE A 52 -9.82 -6.80 10.11
CA ILE A 52 -9.90 -8.27 10.19
C ILE A 52 -10.54 -8.83 8.92
N GLY A 53 -11.64 -8.23 8.45
CA GLY A 53 -12.30 -8.66 7.22
C GLY A 53 -11.36 -8.62 6.01
N GLY A 54 -10.65 -7.49 5.83
CA GLY A 54 -9.66 -7.32 4.76
C GLY A 54 -8.50 -8.31 4.87
N ALA A 55 -7.95 -8.49 6.08
CA ALA A 55 -6.86 -9.44 6.32
C ALA A 55 -7.24 -10.88 5.98
N LEU A 56 -8.35 -11.36 6.50
CA LEU A 56 -8.80 -12.73 6.25
C LEU A 56 -9.19 -12.93 4.79
N PHE A 57 -9.82 -11.94 4.17
CA PHE A 57 -10.13 -11.99 2.75
C PHE A 57 -8.86 -12.05 1.90
N GLY A 58 -7.84 -11.22 2.19
CA GLY A 58 -6.56 -11.20 1.48
C GLY A 58 -5.81 -12.53 1.57
N ILE A 59 -5.71 -13.09 2.79
CA ILE A 59 -5.10 -14.42 3.03
C ILE A 59 -5.87 -15.51 2.28
N GLY A 60 -7.19 -15.54 2.43
CA GLY A 60 -8.03 -16.56 1.81
C GLY A 60 -8.00 -16.50 0.29
N ALA A 61 -8.14 -15.31 -0.29
CA ALA A 61 -8.13 -15.10 -1.73
C ALA A 61 -6.78 -15.48 -2.36
N LEU A 62 -5.66 -15.10 -1.73
CA LEU A 62 -4.33 -15.50 -2.21
C LEU A 62 -4.08 -17.01 -2.06
N SER A 63 -4.60 -17.61 -1.01
CA SER A 63 -4.49 -19.06 -0.81
C SER A 63 -5.12 -19.88 -1.92
N LEU A 64 -6.14 -19.35 -2.61
CA LEU A 64 -6.76 -20.00 -3.78
C LEU A 64 -5.80 -20.13 -4.96
N VAL A 65 -4.91 -19.16 -5.12
CA VAL A 65 -3.93 -19.12 -6.23
C VAL A 65 -2.52 -19.51 -5.79
N TYR A 66 -2.37 -20.01 -4.55
CA TYR A 66 -1.09 -20.41 -3.97
C TYR A 66 -0.31 -21.38 -4.87
N ASN A 67 -0.94 -22.47 -5.30
CA ASN A 67 -0.26 -23.49 -6.11
C ASN A 67 0.30 -22.87 -7.40
N TYR A 68 -0.47 -22.05 -8.08
CA TYR A 68 -0.02 -21.38 -9.28
C TYR A 68 1.13 -20.41 -8.99
N LEU A 69 0.95 -19.45 -8.08
CA LEU A 69 1.94 -18.39 -7.86
C LEU A 69 3.23 -18.88 -7.17
N ILE A 70 3.11 -19.76 -6.18
CA ILE A 70 4.24 -20.14 -5.32
C ILE A 70 4.95 -21.40 -5.85
N VAL A 71 4.17 -22.40 -6.34
CA VAL A 71 4.70 -23.72 -6.73
C VAL A 71 4.99 -23.78 -8.23
N GLU A 72 3.98 -23.56 -9.09
CA GLU A 72 4.11 -23.77 -10.54
C GLU A 72 4.98 -22.69 -11.21
N GLU A 73 4.86 -21.43 -10.76
CA GLU A 73 5.68 -20.32 -11.24
C GLU A 73 7.05 -20.24 -10.48
N HIS A 74 7.43 -21.29 -9.73
CA HIS A 74 8.74 -21.36 -9.10
C HIS A 74 9.84 -21.39 -10.16
N GLY A 75 10.80 -20.46 -10.05
CA GLY A 75 11.88 -20.28 -11.03
C GLY A 75 11.55 -19.28 -12.14
N LYS A 76 10.29 -18.96 -12.40
CA LYS A 76 9.89 -17.87 -13.31
C LYS A 76 9.65 -16.58 -12.54
N LEU A 77 8.93 -16.65 -11.42
CA LEU A 77 8.81 -15.54 -10.49
C LEU A 77 9.97 -15.58 -9.50
N MET A 78 10.79 -14.55 -9.52
CA MET A 78 12.06 -14.52 -8.77
C MET A 78 11.88 -14.36 -7.26
N TYR A 79 10.79 -13.73 -6.81
CA TYR A 79 10.55 -13.45 -5.40
C TYR A 79 11.80 -12.88 -4.68
N PRO A 80 12.37 -11.76 -5.14
CA PRO A 80 13.71 -11.32 -4.74
C PRO A 80 13.87 -11.19 -3.23
N GLU A 81 12.89 -10.60 -2.56
CA GLU A 81 12.92 -10.43 -1.10
C GLU A 81 12.73 -11.75 -0.36
N SER A 82 11.85 -12.64 -0.87
CA SER A 82 11.67 -13.96 -0.25
C SER A 82 12.94 -14.80 -0.33
N MET A 83 13.66 -14.73 -1.43
CA MET A 83 14.93 -15.41 -1.58
C MET A 83 15.97 -14.83 -0.62
N ALA A 84 16.11 -13.51 -0.52
CA ALA A 84 17.01 -12.85 0.42
C ALA A 84 16.68 -13.20 1.88
N ILE A 85 15.40 -13.26 2.24
CA ILE A 85 14.95 -13.69 3.58
C ILE A 85 15.33 -15.14 3.83
N SER A 86 15.10 -16.04 2.84
CA SER A 86 15.44 -17.46 2.95
C SER A 86 16.94 -17.65 3.17
N GLU A 87 17.77 -16.97 2.40
CA GLU A 87 19.23 -17.00 2.55
C GLU A 87 19.67 -16.46 3.92
N THR A 88 19.04 -15.37 4.39
CA THR A 88 19.29 -14.80 5.72
C THR A 88 18.95 -15.80 6.83
N LEU A 89 17.84 -16.53 6.70
CA LEU A 89 17.44 -17.55 7.66
C LEU A 89 18.45 -18.72 7.69
N VAL A 90 18.85 -19.20 6.51
CA VAL A 90 19.87 -20.25 6.38
C VAL A 90 21.22 -19.79 6.97
N ALA A 91 21.67 -18.60 6.62
CA ALA A 91 22.90 -18.02 7.16
C ALA A 91 22.86 -17.87 8.68
N SER A 92 21.69 -17.59 9.26
CA SER A 92 21.50 -17.49 10.72
C SER A 92 21.65 -18.83 11.46
N GLU A 93 21.47 -19.96 10.76
CA GLU A 93 21.69 -21.30 11.33
C GLU A 93 23.19 -21.68 11.30
N GLY A 94 23.88 -21.31 10.22
CA GLY A 94 25.30 -21.65 10.04
C GLY A 94 26.28 -20.91 10.98
N GLY A 95 25.82 -19.83 11.60
CA GLY A 95 26.70 -18.98 12.43
C GLY A 95 27.82 -18.30 11.61
N GLY A 96 28.71 -17.60 12.27
CA GLY A 96 29.91 -17.06 11.64
C GLY A 96 29.78 -15.65 11.08
N ASP A 97 30.43 -15.36 9.96
CA ASP A 97 30.62 -14.00 9.43
C ASP A 97 29.31 -13.32 9.01
N ALA A 98 28.28 -14.06 8.58
CA ALA A 98 27.00 -13.49 8.21
C ALA A 98 26.32 -12.76 9.40
N ILE A 99 26.28 -13.38 10.58
CA ILE A 99 25.71 -12.75 11.79
C ILE A 99 26.52 -11.52 12.20
N LYS A 100 27.85 -11.57 12.04
CA LYS A 100 28.75 -10.47 12.30
C LYS A 100 28.43 -9.24 11.41
N PHE A 101 28.30 -9.46 10.08
CA PHE A 101 27.94 -8.39 9.14
C PHE A 101 26.53 -7.85 9.38
N MET A 102 25.56 -8.71 9.72
CA MET A 102 24.23 -8.24 10.13
C MET A 102 24.28 -7.38 11.40
N GLY A 103 25.08 -7.79 12.39
CA GLY A 103 25.28 -7.02 13.62
C GLY A 103 25.94 -5.66 13.36
N ILE A 104 26.95 -5.60 12.48
CA ILE A 104 27.60 -4.36 12.06
C ILE A 104 26.61 -3.45 11.33
N GLY A 105 25.86 -3.99 10.36
CA GLY A 105 24.83 -3.23 9.64
C GLY A 105 23.74 -2.68 10.54
N PHE A 106 23.25 -3.46 11.49
CA PHE A 106 22.31 -3.01 12.52
C PHE A 106 22.90 -1.90 13.38
N GLY A 107 24.16 -2.05 13.82
CA GLY A 107 24.86 -1.04 14.63
C GLY A 107 25.02 0.28 13.87
N ILE A 108 25.50 0.26 12.63
CA ILE A 108 25.67 1.44 11.79
C ILE A 108 24.33 2.12 11.52
N SER A 109 23.31 1.36 11.11
CA SER A 109 21.97 1.88 10.87
C SER A 109 21.36 2.48 12.14
N GLY A 110 21.55 1.84 13.28
CA GLY A 110 21.11 2.34 14.59
C GLY A 110 21.78 3.66 14.96
N ILE A 111 23.10 3.78 14.78
CA ILE A 111 23.83 5.02 15.04
C ILE A 111 23.32 6.15 14.13
N ILE A 112 23.19 5.90 12.83
CA ILE A 112 22.68 6.90 11.89
C ILE A 112 21.27 7.35 12.30
N ASN A 113 20.35 6.40 12.59
CA ASN A 113 19.00 6.73 13.00
C ASN A 113 18.93 7.51 14.33
N VAL A 114 19.84 7.25 15.28
CA VAL A 114 19.92 8.01 16.55
C VAL A 114 20.42 9.41 16.29
N LEU A 115 21.42 9.60 15.42
CA LEU A 115 21.99 10.91 15.09
C LEU A 115 21.05 11.79 14.28
N THR A 116 20.26 11.18 13.34
CA THR A 116 19.35 11.89 12.45
C THR A 116 17.90 11.92 12.96
N GLY A 117 17.57 11.07 13.95
CA GLY A 117 16.23 10.94 14.50
C GLY A 117 15.80 12.14 15.35
N SER A 118 14.48 12.28 15.49
CA SER A 118 13.86 13.39 16.23
C SER A 118 14.29 13.48 17.71
N PHE A 119 14.85 12.43 18.26
CA PHE A 119 15.28 12.38 19.66
C PHE A 119 16.55 13.20 19.92
N LEU A 120 17.58 13.09 19.07
CA LEU A 120 18.82 13.85 19.20
C LEU A 120 18.91 15.01 18.20
N ASN A 121 18.37 14.81 17.00
CA ASN A 121 18.37 15.78 15.90
C ASN A 121 19.72 16.51 15.69
N LEU A 122 20.81 15.76 15.82
CA LEU A 122 22.17 16.31 15.72
C LEU A 122 22.58 16.58 14.26
N ILE A 123 22.03 15.81 13.34
CA ILE A 123 22.31 15.90 11.91
C ILE A 123 20.98 15.88 11.18
N ASN A 124 20.75 16.84 10.28
CA ASN A 124 19.59 16.81 9.41
C ASN A 124 19.65 15.58 8.52
N ASN A 125 18.61 14.75 8.57
CA ASN A 125 18.47 13.58 7.68
C ASN A 125 18.19 13.96 6.24
N THR A 126 17.78 15.21 5.99
CA THR A 126 17.38 15.70 4.66
C THR A 126 18.21 16.93 4.29
N ILE A 127 18.90 16.85 3.15
CA ILE A 127 19.60 17.98 2.54
C ILE A 127 18.71 18.48 1.40
N THR A 128 18.22 19.72 1.50
CA THR A 128 17.31 20.30 0.54
C THR A 128 17.88 21.60 -0.03
N TYR A 129 17.94 21.67 -1.36
CA TYR A 129 18.23 22.88 -2.11
C TYR A 129 17.01 23.27 -2.94
N VAL A 130 16.61 24.52 -2.85
CA VAL A 130 15.46 25.07 -3.59
C VAL A 130 16.00 26.12 -4.57
N GLY A 131 15.56 26.03 -5.82
CA GLY A 131 15.96 26.95 -6.88
C GLY A 131 15.31 28.33 -6.75
N SER A 132 15.86 29.27 -7.54
CA SER A 132 15.50 30.69 -7.51
C SER A 132 14.02 30.94 -7.90
N LYS A 133 13.55 32.18 -7.66
CA LYS A 133 12.18 32.63 -7.92
C LYS A 133 11.70 32.41 -9.35
N PHE A 134 12.60 32.36 -10.34
CA PHE A 134 12.27 32.28 -11.76
C PHE A 134 12.10 30.82 -12.25
N TYR A 135 12.93 29.90 -11.75
CA TYR A 135 12.87 28.48 -12.10
C TYR A 135 12.72 27.67 -10.81
N LYS A 136 11.49 27.29 -10.47
CA LYS A 136 11.11 26.73 -9.18
C LYS A 136 11.42 25.22 -9.15
N TRP A 137 12.68 24.86 -8.89
CA TRP A 137 13.12 23.47 -8.76
C TRP A 137 13.48 23.12 -7.30
N LYS A 138 13.43 21.86 -6.97
CA LYS A 138 13.82 21.33 -5.67
C LYS A 138 14.72 20.13 -5.85
N PHE A 139 15.86 20.15 -5.19
CA PHE A 139 16.73 18.99 -5.01
C PHE A 139 16.73 18.62 -3.53
N SER A 140 16.33 17.39 -3.23
CA SER A 140 16.27 16.90 -1.85
C SER A 140 16.81 15.48 -1.80
N ILE A 141 17.77 15.23 -0.90
CA ILE A 141 18.30 13.90 -0.60
C ILE A 141 18.03 13.62 0.86
N GLU A 142 17.41 12.50 1.15
CA GLU A 142 17.21 11.97 2.49
C GLU A 142 18.22 10.85 2.76
N VAL A 143 18.95 10.94 3.85
CA VAL A 143 19.86 9.90 4.34
C VAL A 143 19.06 8.96 5.23
N ASN A 144 18.58 7.87 4.65
CA ASN A 144 17.80 6.86 5.35
C ASN A 144 18.38 5.46 5.08
N PRO A 145 19.01 4.82 6.09
CA PRO A 145 19.64 3.51 5.93
C PRO A 145 18.67 2.42 5.47
N LEU A 146 17.40 2.49 5.88
CA LEU A 146 16.37 1.55 5.45
C LEU A 146 16.12 1.65 3.95
N LEU A 147 15.93 2.87 3.44
CA LEU A 147 15.70 3.10 2.00
C LEU A 147 16.92 2.70 1.16
N LEU A 148 18.12 2.93 1.68
CA LEU A 148 19.37 2.50 1.02
C LEU A 148 19.44 0.98 0.93
N GLY A 149 19.10 0.27 2.00
CA GLY A 149 19.02 -1.21 2.01
C GLY A 149 17.96 -1.74 1.05
N ILE A 150 16.78 -1.14 1.01
CA ILE A 150 15.71 -1.49 0.07
C ILE A 150 16.18 -1.27 -1.37
N GLY A 151 16.79 -0.12 -1.67
CA GLY A 151 17.31 0.18 -3.01
C GLY A 151 18.36 -0.84 -3.47
N PHE A 152 19.20 -1.33 -2.56
CA PHE A 152 20.18 -2.39 -2.85
C PHE A 152 19.50 -3.72 -3.18
N ILE A 153 18.49 -4.14 -2.40
CA ILE A 153 17.77 -5.41 -2.59
C ILE A 153 16.97 -5.40 -3.89
N VAL A 154 16.29 -4.29 -4.19
CA VAL A 154 15.42 -4.13 -5.37
C VAL A 154 16.21 -4.05 -6.66
N GLY A 155 17.43 -3.57 -6.57
CA GLY A 155 18.34 -3.45 -7.68
C GLY A 155 18.28 -2.13 -8.45
N LEU A 156 19.22 -1.99 -9.37
CA LEU A 156 19.49 -0.72 -10.05
C LEU A 156 18.34 -0.29 -10.97
N GLU A 157 17.69 -1.20 -11.67
CA GLU A 157 16.67 -0.89 -12.68
C GLU A 157 15.46 -0.18 -12.06
N VAL A 158 14.92 -0.74 -11.00
CA VAL A 158 13.76 -0.14 -10.30
C VAL A 158 14.17 1.15 -9.60
N SER A 159 15.35 1.19 -8.97
CA SER A 159 15.87 2.39 -8.31
C SER A 159 16.06 3.56 -9.29
N LEU A 160 16.57 3.29 -10.50
CA LEU A 160 16.70 4.30 -11.56
C LEU A 160 15.35 4.77 -12.08
N THR A 161 14.35 3.90 -12.18
CA THR A 161 12.98 4.28 -12.56
C THR A 161 12.36 5.23 -11.52
N MET A 162 12.55 4.96 -10.23
CA MET A 162 12.10 5.86 -9.15
C MET A 162 12.84 7.20 -9.19
N LEU A 163 14.15 7.20 -9.44
CA LEU A 163 14.96 8.41 -9.60
C LEU A 163 14.49 9.23 -10.80
N ALA A 164 14.21 8.59 -11.94
CA ALA A 164 13.69 9.26 -13.14
C ALA A 164 12.35 9.98 -12.86
N GLY A 165 11.43 9.32 -12.13
CA GLY A 165 10.18 9.94 -11.68
C GLY A 165 10.40 11.15 -10.77
N SER A 166 11.35 11.07 -9.85
CA SER A 166 11.72 12.18 -8.96
C SER A 166 12.33 13.36 -9.74
N ILE A 167 13.21 13.09 -10.70
CA ILE A 167 13.79 14.11 -11.58
C ILE A 167 12.69 14.76 -12.41
N LEU A 168 11.83 13.98 -13.05
CA LEU A 168 10.72 14.49 -13.84
C LEU A 168 9.80 15.41 -13.02
N SER A 169 9.48 15.03 -11.81
CA SER A 169 8.64 15.82 -10.88
C SER A 169 9.31 17.15 -10.51
N ASN A 170 10.53 17.09 -9.96
CA ASN A 170 11.17 18.23 -9.30
C ASN A 170 11.97 19.14 -10.25
N PHE A 171 12.46 18.61 -11.37
CA PHE A 171 13.25 19.36 -12.35
C PHE A 171 12.54 19.58 -13.69
N GLY A 172 11.45 18.84 -13.96
CA GLY A 172 10.63 18.99 -15.15
C GLY A 172 9.31 19.68 -14.86
N ILE A 173 8.36 18.95 -14.27
CA ILE A 173 6.95 19.37 -14.18
C ILE A 173 6.78 20.58 -13.25
N ALA A 174 7.33 20.55 -12.04
CA ALA A 174 7.17 21.63 -11.07
C ALA A 174 7.78 22.96 -11.58
N PRO A 175 9.01 22.98 -12.15
CA PRO A 175 9.56 24.19 -12.76
C PRO A 175 8.77 24.70 -13.96
N LEU A 176 8.26 23.80 -14.83
CA LEU A 176 7.43 24.20 -15.96
C LEU A 176 6.15 24.92 -15.52
N ILE A 177 5.45 24.33 -14.53
CA ILE A 177 4.25 24.97 -13.97
C ILE A 177 4.61 26.34 -13.38
N GLY A 178 5.66 26.41 -12.57
CA GLY A 178 6.13 27.67 -11.98
C GLY A 178 6.49 28.72 -13.02
N TYR A 179 7.25 28.35 -14.05
CA TYR A 179 7.66 29.25 -15.11
C TYR A 179 6.49 29.81 -15.91
N PHE A 180 5.59 28.96 -16.38
CA PHE A 180 4.45 29.42 -17.19
C PHE A 180 3.45 30.22 -16.37
N THR A 181 3.25 29.91 -15.10
CA THR A 181 2.35 30.67 -14.23
C THR A 181 2.94 32.04 -13.87
N ASP A 182 4.26 32.14 -13.67
CA ASP A 182 4.94 33.42 -13.44
C ASP A 182 4.96 34.27 -14.71
N MET A 183 5.28 33.66 -15.87
CA MET A 183 5.35 34.37 -17.17
C MET A 183 3.98 34.89 -17.63
N ALA A 184 2.92 34.17 -17.35
CA ALA A 184 1.56 34.57 -17.67
C ALA A 184 0.95 35.53 -16.64
N GLU A 185 1.72 35.93 -15.61
CA GLU A 185 1.23 36.75 -14.47
C GLU A 185 -0.13 36.28 -13.95
N MET A 186 -0.27 34.94 -13.81
CA MET A 186 -1.54 34.32 -13.43
C MET A 186 -1.91 34.64 -11.99
N ASN A 187 -2.73 35.65 -11.84
CA ASN A 187 -3.29 36.06 -10.54
C ASN A 187 -4.52 35.24 -10.12
N ALA A 188 -4.73 34.10 -10.78
CA ALA A 188 -5.83 33.21 -10.42
C ALA A 188 -5.55 32.51 -9.10
N LYS A 189 -6.61 32.29 -8.31
CA LYS A 189 -6.57 31.42 -7.14
C LYS A 189 -6.30 29.99 -7.58
N THR A 190 -5.73 29.22 -6.67
CA THR A 190 -5.54 27.78 -6.92
C THR A 190 -6.90 27.08 -6.95
N TRP A 191 -6.94 25.92 -7.59
CA TRP A 191 -8.17 25.13 -7.71
C TRP A 191 -8.77 24.69 -6.35
N ASN A 192 -7.98 24.67 -5.28
CA ASN A 192 -8.42 24.31 -3.92
C ASN A 192 -8.68 25.53 -3.03
N ASP A 193 -8.97 26.68 -3.62
CA ASP A 193 -9.29 27.95 -2.97
C ASP A 193 -8.31 28.35 -1.87
N THR A 194 -7.06 28.31 -2.16
CA THR A 194 -6.07 28.85 -1.25
C THR A 194 -5.99 30.36 -1.35
N THR A 195 -5.57 31.00 -0.28
CA THR A 195 -5.33 32.45 -0.24
C THR A 195 -4.12 32.87 -1.07
N VAL A 196 -3.34 31.88 -1.56
CA VAL A 196 -2.11 32.10 -2.32
C VAL A 196 -2.40 32.05 -3.81
N LEU A 197 -1.96 33.09 -4.53
CA LEU A 197 -2.04 33.13 -5.99
C LEU A 197 -1.04 32.14 -6.62
N ILE A 198 -1.37 31.60 -7.79
CA ILE A 198 -0.55 30.58 -8.47
C ILE A 198 0.87 31.06 -8.73
N ASN A 199 1.04 32.34 -9.15
CA ASN A 199 2.35 32.94 -9.41
C ASN A 199 3.21 33.15 -8.15
N GLN A 200 2.58 33.17 -6.95
CA GLN A 200 3.26 33.33 -5.66
C GLN A 200 3.62 31.99 -5.00
N MET A 201 3.21 30.87 -5.59
CA MET A 201 3.48 29.55 -5.03
C MET A 201 4.97 29.22 -5.04
N ASP A 202 5.47 28.68 -3.94
CA ASP A 202 6.77 28.03 -3.90
C ASP A 202 6.72 26.63 -4.54
N VAL A 203 7.88 26.00 -4.70
CA VAL A 203 7.96 24.66 -5.32
C VAL A 203 7.21 23.59 -4.55
N ASN A 204 7.13 23.69 -3.21
CA ASN A 204 6.41 22.72 -2.40
C ASN A 204 4.89 22.86 -2.59
N ALA A 205 4.39 24.11 -2.65
CA ALA A 205 3.00 24.39 -2.92
C ALA A 205 2.59 23.94 -4.33
N ILE A 206 3.42 24.17 -5.35
CA ILE A 206 3.19 23.67 -6.72
C ILE A 206 3.16 22.15 -6.75
N THR A 207 4.12 21.50 -6.08
CA THR A 207 4.17 20.04 -6.00
C THR A 207 2.93 19.48 -5.29
N GLY A 208 2.52 20.08 -4.18
CA GLY A 208 1.36 19.65 -3.42
C GLY A 208 0.02 19.87 -4.12
N SER A 209 -0.12 20.97 -4.88
CA SER A 209 -1.39 21.37 -5.51
C SER A 209 -1.56 20.88 -6.96
N TYR A 210 -0.48 20.57 -7.68
CA TYR A 210 -0.53 20.20 -9.09
C TYR A 210 0.20 18.90 -9.39
N VAL A 211 1.50 18.79 -9.10
CA VAL A 211 2.32 17.63 -9.48
C VAL A 211 1.82 16.35 -8.83
N LYS A 212 1.37 16.44 -7.58
CA LYS A 212 0.74 15.33 -6.85
C LYS A 212 -0.44 14.72 -7.61
N TYR A 213 -1.29 15.53 -8.24
CA TYR A 213 -2.46 15.06 -9.00
C TYR A 213 -2.09 14.53 -10.39
N ILE A 214 -1.04 15.06 -11.00
CA ILE A 214 -0.45 14.49 -12.21
C ILE A 214 0.10 13.10 -11.88
N GLY A 215 0.86 12.96 -10.80
CA GLY A 215 1.34 11.67 -10.29
C GLY A 215 0.19 10.69 -9.96
N ALA A 216 -0.88 11.16 -9.32
CA ALA A 216 -2.08 10.36 -9.05
C ALA A 216 -2.74 9.85 -10.34
N GLY A 217 -2.84 10.69 -11.38
CA GLY A 217 -3.33 10.31 -12.70
C GLY A 217 -2.45 9.25 -13.36
N MET A 218 -1.12 9.40 -13.29
CA MET A 218 -0.18 8.39 -13.78
C MET A 218 -0.33 7.06 -13.06
N MET A 219 -0.43 7.08 -11.73
CA MET A 219 -0.62 5.88 -10.91
C MET A 219 -1.96 5.20 -11.18
N LEU A 220 -3.04 5.98 -11.34
CA LEU A 220 -4.35 5.47 -11.70
C LEU A 220 -4.31 4.72 -13.05
N CYS A 221 -3.74 5.35 -14.07
CA CYS A 221 -3.61 4.77 -15.40
C CYS A 221 -2.73 3.51 -15.36
N GLY A 222 -1.54 3.58 -14.78
CA GLY A 222 -0.62 2.45 -14.65
C GLY A 222 -1.23 1.30 -13.84
N GLY A 223 -1.93 1.60 -12.75
CA GLY A 223 -2.62 0.61 -11.92
C GLY A 223 -3.74 -0.11 -12.68
N ILE A 224 -4.57 0.64 -13.43
CA ILE A 224 -5.64 0.06 -14.24
C ILE A 224 -5.08 -0.78 -15.39
N ILE A 225 -4.11 -0.26 -16.15
CA ILE A 225 -3.49 -1.00 -17.27
C ILE A 225 -2.79 -2.25 -16.74
N GLY A 226 -2.05 -2.15 -15.64
CA GLY A 226 -1.40 -3.29 -14.99
C GLY A 226 -2.43 -4.35 -14.57
N ALA A 227 -3.53 -3.95 -13.94
CA ALA A 227 -4.63 -4.84 -13.57
C ALA A 227 -5.26 -5.51 -14.80
N LEU A 228 -5.56 -4.73 -15.86
CA LEU A 228 -6.15 -5.27 -17.09
C LEU A 228 -5.23 -6.27 -17.80
N LYS A 229 -3.93 -6.00 -17.86
CA LYS A 229 -2.93 -6.95 -18.42
C LYS A 229 -2.86 -8.26 -17.65
N LEU A 230 -3.22 -8.28 -16.36
CA LEU A 230 -3.21 -9.49 -15.53
C LEU A 230 -4.52 -10.26 -15.54
N ILE A 231 -5.63 -9.68 -16.05
CA ILE A 231 -6.92 -10.37 -16.13
C ILE A 231 -6.83 -11.75 -16.82
N PRO A 232 -6.17 -11.90 -17.98
CA PRO A 232 -6.05 -13.23 -18.60
C PRO A 232 -5.35 -14.24 -17.67
N THR A 233 -4.28 -13.83 -17.00
CA THR A 233 -3.55 -14.67 -16.03
C THR A 233 -4.42 -15.04 -14.84
N ILE A 234 -5.23 -14.10 -14.34
CA ILE A 234 -6.18 -14.33 -13.24
C ILE A 234 -7.20 -15.38 -13.64
N VAL A 235 -7.82 -15.22 -14.83
CA VAL A 235 -8.82 -16.15 -15.34
C VAL A 235 -8.23 -17.55 -15.50
N VAL A 236 -7.02 -17.67 -16.07
CA VAL A 236 -6.32 -18.96 -16.21
C VAL A 236 -6.05 -19.57 -14.84
N SER A 237 -5.52 -18.79 -13.90
CA SER A 237 -5.20 -19.27 -12.54
C SER A 237 -6.43 -19.78 -11.79
N ILE A 238 -7.53 -19.04 -11.84
CA ILE A 238 -8.80 -19.46 -11.23
C ILE A 238 -9.32 -20.75 -11.90
N LYS A 239 -9.30 -20.79 -13.23
CA LYS A 239 -9.76 -21.96 -14.00
C LYS A 239 -8.94 -23.22 -13.72
N GLU A 240 -7.62 -23.08 -13.63
CA GLU A 240 -6.72 -24.18 -13.28
C GLU A 240 -6.87 -24.63 -11.83
N THR A 241 -7.02 -23.69 -10.90
CA THR A 241 -7.33 -23.98 -9.50
C THR A 241 -8.65 -24.75 -9.35
N LEU A 242 -9.71 -24.32 -10.06
CA LEU A 242 -10.99 -25.02 -10.08
C LEU A 242 -10.87 -26.41 -10.72
N LYS A 243 -10.11 -26.54 -11.81
CA LYS A 243 -9.87 -27.81 -12.49
C LYS A 243 -9.07 -28.78 -11.62
N ALA A 244 -8.00 -28.30 -10.98
CA ALA A 244 -7.20 -29.09 -10.03
C ALA A 244 -8.05 -29.60 -8.85
N ARG A 245 -8.98 -28.79 -8.37
CA ARG A 245 -9.96 -29.20 -7.35
C ARG A 245 -10.93 -30.29 -7.81
N SER A 246 -11.36 -30.24 -9.08
CA SER A 246 -12.30 -31.23 -9.63
C SER A 246 -11.59 -32.55 -10.01
N SER A 247 -10.29 -32.53 -10.26
CA SER A 247 -9.51 -33.72 -10.60
C SER A 247 -8.85 -34.41 -9.40
N ASN A 248 -8.76 -33.75 -8.25
CA ASN A 248 -8.17 -34.29 -7.01
C ASN A 248 -9.23 -34.94 -6.10
N GLU A 249 -9.98 -35.90 -6.60
CA GLU A 249 -10.79 -36.80 -5.77
C GLU A 249 -9.97 -37.80 -4.93
N GLY A 250 -8.61 -37.71 -4.95
CA GLY A 250 -7.76 -38.76 -4.40
C GLY A 250 -6.60 -38.37 -3.49
N SER A 251 -6.25 -37.10 -3.28
CA SER A 251 -5.15 -36.73 -2.37
C SER A 251 -5.64 -35.82 -1.25
N GLY A 252 -5.83 -36.43 -0.08
CA GLY A 252 -6.58 -35.94 1.05
C GLY A 252 -5.90 -34.88 1.93
N GLU A 253 -5.58 -33.71 1.42
CA GLU A 253 -5.60 -32.51 2.25
C GLU A 253 -6.76 -31.64 1.82
N LYS A 254 -7.88 -31.78 2.53
CA LYS A 254 -9.05 -30.95 2.33
C LYS A 254 -8.67 -29.48 2.51
N SER A 255 -8.64 -28.72 1.42
CA SER A 255 -8.56 -27.26 1.32
C SER A 255 -9.71 -26.53 2.09
N SER A 256 -10.32 -27.20 3.07
CA SER A 256 -11.43 -26.66 3.84
C SER A 256 -11.04 -25.41 4.65
N GLY A 257 -9.82 -25.36 5.17
CA GLY A 257 -9.38 -24.23 6.01
C GLY A 257 -9.21 -22.93 5.22
N GLU A 258 -8.69 -23.00 4.01
CA GLU A 258 -8.49 -21.82 3.13
C GLU A 258 -9.82 -21.20 2.73
N MET A 259 -10.78 -22.06 2.35
CA MET A 259 -12.13 -21.64 2.00
C MET A 259 -12.86 -21.03 3.20
N ILE A 260 -12.68 -21.60 4.41
CA ILE A 260 -13.28 -21.07 5.63
C ILE A 260 -12.74 -19.66 5.91
N ILE A 261 -11.43 -19.44 5.82
CA ILE A 261 -10.83 -18.11 6.05
C ILE A 261 -11.39 -17.09 5.04
N LEU A 262 -11.48 -17.45 3.76
CA LEU A 262 -12.08 -16.59 2.74
C LEU A 262 -13.55 -16.27 3.04
N LEU A 263 -14.34 -17.29 3.34
CA LEU A 263 -15.77 -17.12 3.65
C LEU A 263 -15.98 -16.26 4.89
N VAL A 264 -15.17 -16.43 5.92
CA VAL A 264 -15.21 -15.57 7.12
C VAL A 264 -14.89 -14.13 6.74
N GLY A 265 -13.88 -13.89 5.92
CA GLY A 265 -13.56 -12.55 5.41
C GLY A 265 -14.73 -11.91 4.64
N ILE A 266 -15.40 -12.69 3.78
CA ILE A 266 -16.60 -12.24 3.04
C ILE A 266 -17.74 -11.91 3.99
N VAL A 267 -18.04 -12.79 4.94
CA VAL A 267 -19.11 -12.58 5.93
C VAL A 267 -18.85 -11.31 6.74
N ILE A 268 -17.60 -11.12 7.19
CA ILE A 268 -17.23 -9.91 7.94
C ILE A 268 -17.40 -8.66 7.05
N ALA A 269 -17.06 -8.70 5.77
CA ALA A 269 -17.27 -7.58 4.85
C ALA A 269 -18.75 -7.17 4.77
N PHE A 270 -19.66 -8.13 4.64
CA PHE A 270 -21.10 -7.85 4.61
C PHE A 270 -21.61 -7.37 5.97
N VAL A 271 -21.26 -8.05 7.05
CA VAL A 271 -21.68 -7.68 8.42
C VAL A 271 -21.16 -6.28 8.78
N ALA A 272 -19.89 -6.00 8.54
CA ALA A 272 -19.32 -4.68 8.74
C ALA A 272 -20.03 -3.65 7.85
N GLY A 273 -20.31 -3.99 6.61
CA GLY A 273 -21.03 -3.14 5.67
C GLY A 273 -22.39 -2.65 6.23
N PHE A 274 -23.15 -3.52 6.90
CA PHE A 274 -24.42 -3.12 7.52
C PHE A 274 -24.25 -2.11 8.66
N PHE A 275 -23.17 -2.22 9.44
CA PHE A 275 -22.90 -1.27 10.54
C PHE A 275 -22.26 0.05 10.07
N ILE A 276 -21.55 0.02 8.96
CA ILE A 276 -20.81 1.14 8.37
C ILE A 276 -21.71 2.00 7.50
N SER A 277 -22.69 1.39 6.82
CA SER A 277 -23.50 2.04 5.79
C SER A 277 -24.79 2.63 6.33
N ASN A 278 -25.20 3.74 5.72
CA ASN A 278 -26.45 4.42 6.06
C ASN A 278 -27.72 3.72 5.49
N SER A 279 -27.54 2.78 4.56
CA SER A 279 -28.63 2.03 3.95
C SER A 279 -28.21 0.60 3.59
N ILE A 280 -29.17 -0.31 3.59
CA ILE A 280 -28.96 -1.72 3.20
C ILE A 280 -28.44 -1.83 1.77
N LEU A 281 -28.98 -1.00 0.86
CA LEU A 281 -28.54 -1.00 -0.53
C LEU A 281 -27.08 -0.58 -0.66
N MET A 282 -26.65 0.45 0.06
CA MET A 282 -25.25 0.89 0.12
C MET A 282 -24.36 -0.23 0.65
N ALA A 283 -24.75 -0.87 1.76
CA ALA A 283 -24.01 -1.98 2.36
C ALA A 283 -23.74 -3.10 1.36
N VAL A 284 -24.80 -3.55 0.65
CA VAL A 284 -24.69 -4.66 -0.30
C VAL A 284 -23.85 -4.27 -1.52
N VAL A 285 -24.15 -3.14 -2.15
CA VAL A 285 -23.46 -2.69 -3.37
C VAL A 285 -21.98 -2.42 -3.07
N ALA A 286 -21.69 -1.68 -2.00
CA ALA A 286 -20.32 -1.37 -1.63
C ALA A 286 -19.52 -2.63 -1.24
N ALA A 287 -20.12 -3.56 -0.50
CA ALA A 287 -19.47 -4.83 -0.17
C ALA A 287 -19.16 -5.65 -1.43
N ILE A 288 -20.11 -5.81 -2.35
CA ILE A 288 -19.90 -6.57 -3.59
C ILE A 288 -18.78 -5.94 -4.42
N VAL A 289 -18.83 -4.63 -4.66
CA VAL A 289 -17.80 -3.93 -5.45
C VAL A 289 -16.43 -4.04 -4.76
N SER A 290 -16.37 -3.83 -3.45
CA SER A 290 -15.12 -3.95 -2.70
C SER A 290 -14.55 -5.37 -2.73
N LEU A 291 -15.37 -6.41 -2.64
CA LEU A 291 -14.93 -7.81 -2.72
C LEU A 291 -14.40 -8.15 -4.12
N ILE A 292 -15.06 -7.70 -5.18
CA ILE A 292 -14.60 -7.92 -6.57
C ILE A 292 -13.26 -7.23 -6.80
N LEU A 293 -13.14 -5.94 -6.44
CA LEU A 293 -11.91 -5.19 -6.60
C LEU A 293 -10.79 -5.76 -5.72
N SER A 294 -11.10 -6.14 -4.48
CA SER A 294 -10.12 -6.79 -3.59
C SER A 294 -9.62 -8.09 -4.17
N LEU A 295 -10.50 -8.95 -4.69
CA LEU A 295 -10.08 -10.22 -5.30
C LEU A 295 -9.13 -9.99 -6.47
N LEU A 296 -9.48 -9.05 -7.35
CA LEU A 296 -8.66 -8.70 -8.51
C LEU A 296 -7.28 -8.20 -8.07
N PHE A 297 -7.22 -7.22 -7.19
CA PHE A 297 -5.95 -6.62 -6.78
C PHE A 297 -5.14 -7.49 -5.82
N VAL A 298 -5.75 -8.37 -5.04
CA VAL A 298 -5.04 -9.38 -4.22
C VAL A 298 -4.23 -10.32 -5.10
N ILE A 299 -4.80 -10.81 -6.19
CA ILE A 299 -4.09 -11.70 -7.12
C ILE A 299 -2.96 -10.95 -7.85
N VAL A 300 -3.23 -9.70 -8.25
CA VAL A 300 -2.21 -8.81 -8.82
C VAL A 300 -1.07 -8.57 -7.83
N ALA A 301 -1.40 -8.27 -6.57
CA ALA A 301 -0.43 -8.04 -5.51
C ALA A 301 0.45 -9.27 -5.28
N GLY A 302 -0.14 -10.46 -5.21
CA GLY A 302 0.63 -11.70 -5.08
C GLY A 302 1.61 -11.94 -6.22
N ARG A 303 1.21 -11.68 -7.46
CA ARG A 303 2.08 -11.81 -8.63
C ARG A 303 3.17 -10.75 -8.67
N LEU A 304 2.84 -9.49 -8.40
CA LEU A 304 3.81 -8.39 -8.36
C LEU A 304 4.84 -8.62 -7.25
N THR A 305 4.43 -9.12 -6.08
CA THR A 305 5.38 -9.53 -5.02
C THR A 305 6.38 -10.55 -5.54
N GLY A 306 5.95 -11.48 -6.39
CA GLY A 306 6.84 -12.44 -7.03
C GLY A 306 7.82 -11.83 -8.03
N THR A 307 7.52 -10.66 -8.57
CA THR A 307 8.34 -9.99 -9.60
C THR A 307 9.28 -8.96 -8.99
N ILE A 308 8.75 -8.08 -8.14
CA ILE A 308 9.46 -6.87 -7.66
C ILE A 308 9.66 -6.84 -6.14
N GLY A 309 9.13 -7.83 -5.40
CA GLY A 309 9.13 -7.85 -3.94
C GLY A 309 7.95 -7.09 -3.31
N THR A 310 7.77 -7.28 -2.02
CA THR A 310 6.67 -6.67 -1.25
C THR A 310 6.93 -5.20 -0.94
N SER A 311 8.17 -4.82 -0.70
CA SER A 311 8.56 -3.43 -0.41
C SER A 311 8.28 -2.47 -1.57
N ASN A 312 8.29 -2.98 -2.80
CA ASN A 312 8.03 -2.21 -4.02
C ASN A 312 6.63 -2.43 -4.59
N LEU A 313 5.81 -3.16 -3.87
CA LEU A 313 4.43 -3.38 -4.28
C LEU A 313 3.71 -2.04 -4.40
N PRO A 314 3.15 -1.69 -5.57
CA PRO A 314 2.47 -0.41 -5.76
C PRO A 314 1.09 -0.40 -5.08
N VAL A 315 1.07 -0.63 -3.76
CA VAL A 315 -0.16 -0.65 -2.95
C VAL A 315 -0.91 0.66 -3.12
N SER A 316 -0.20 1.80 -3.14
CA SER A 316 -0.80 3.12 -3.35
C SER A 316 -1.52 3.23 -4.71
N GLY A 317 -0.92 2.72 -5.80
CA GLY A 317 -1.53 2.73 -7.14
C GLY A 317 -2.80 1.89 -7.20
N MET A 318 -2.74 0.66 -6.67
CA MET A 318 -3.90 -0.24 -6.60
C MET A 318 -5.00 0.34 -5.69
N THR A 319 -4.62 0.98 -4.59
CA THR A 319 -5.53 1.67 -3.67
C THR A 319 -6.25 2.81 -4.37
N ILE A 320 -5.52 3.69 -5.07
CA ILE A 320 -6.10 4.83 -5.80
C ILE A 320 -7.07 4.31 -6.87
N ALA A 321 -6.66 3.29 -7.64
CA ALA A 321 -7.52 2.71 -8.68
C ALA A 321 -8.81 2.15 -8.08
N SER A 322 -8.73 1.34 -7.03
CA SER A 322 -9.91 0.76 -6.38
C SER A 322 -10.79 1.83 -5.71
N LEU A 323 -10.17 2.81 -5.06
CA LEU A 323 -10.87 3.92 -4.42
C LEU A 323 -11.65 4.78 -5.42
N VAL A 324 -11.02 5.14 -6.55
CA VAL A 324 -11.68 5.94 -7.59
C VAL A 324 -12.87 5.19 -8.19
N ILE A 325 -12.70 3.89 -8.50
CA ILE A 325 -13.80 3.07 -9.02
C ILE A 325 -14.95 3.02 -8.00
N LEU A 326 -14.66 2.74 -6.73
CA LEU A 326 -15.69 2.69 -5.69
C LEU A 326 -16.36 4.07 -5.50
N THR A 327 -15.59 5.17 -5.54
CA THR A 327 -16.12 6.53 -5.42
C THR A 327 -17.06 6.86 -6.59
N LEU A 328 -16.71 6.46 -7.81
CA LEU A 328 -17.61 6.64 -8.97
C LEU A 328 -18.91 5.88 -8.81
N VAL A 329 -18.87 4.65 -8.27
CA VAL A 329 -20.10 3.90 -7.96
C VAL A 329 -20.96 4.65 -6.95
N PHE A 330 -20.36 5.22 -5.89
CA PHE A 330 -21.09 6.02 -4.89
C PHE A 330 -21.72 7.26 -5.51
N VAL A 331 -21.01 7.97 -6.37
CA VAL A 331 -21.53 9.16 -7.09
C VAL A 331 -22.69 8.77 -8.01
N ILE A 332 -22.57 7.68 -8.79
CA ILE A 332 -23.64 7.21 -9.68
C ILE A 332 -24.89 6.83 -8.88
N MET A 333 -24.72 6.26 -7.70
CA MET A 333 -25.83 5.92 -6.79
C MET A 333 -26.40 7.11 -6.01
N GLY A 334 -25.79 8.32 -6.13
CA GLY A 334 -26.21 9.54 -5.45
C GLY A 334 -25.79 9.62 -3.97
N TRP A 335 -24.83 8.79 -3.54
CA TRP A 335 -24.31 8.77 -2.18
C TRP A 335 -23.11 9.71 -2.06
N THR A 336 -23.37 11.00 -1.85
CA THR A 336 -22.34 12.06 -1.85
C THR A 336 -22.24 12.82 -0.54
N GLY A 337 -22.95 12.39 0.51
CA GLY A 337 -22.90 13.00 1.82
C GLY A 337 -21.59 12.72 2.57
N GLN A 338 -21.33 13.52 3.62
CA GLN A 338 -20.12 13.32 4.46
C GLN A 338 -20.10 11.93 5.13
N ALA A 339 -21.27 11.47 5.60
CA ALA A 339 -21.40 10.13 6.19
C ALA A 339 -21.14 9.03 5.14
N ASP A 340 -21.56 9.26 3.88
CA ASP A 340 -21.32 8.32 2.78
C ASP A 340 -19.83 8.27 2.41
N ASN A 341 -19.12 9.43 2.47
CA ASN A 341 -17.68 9.47 2.26
C ASN A 341 -16.91 8.68 3.35
N LYS A 342 -17.36 8.77 4.61
CA LYS A 342 -16.82 7.92 5.69
C LYS A 342 -17.01 6.43 5.37
N SER A 343 -18.22 6.04 4.98
CA SER A 343 -18.55 4.66 4.63
C SER A 343 -17.68 4.17 3.47
N LEU A 344 -17.53 4.97 2.42
CA LEU A 344 -16.66 4.70 1.28
C LEU A 344 -15.21 4.46 1.71
N LEU A 345 -14.64 5.33 2.56
CA LEU A 345 -13.27 5.18 3.05
C LEU A 345 -13.10 3.92 3.92
N LEU A 346 -14.10 3.51 4.67
CA LEU A 346 -14.06 2.26 5.43
C LEU A 346 -14.04 1.03 4.50
N PHE A 347 -14.84 1.00 3.44
CA PHE A 347 -14.74 -0.05 2.42
C PHE A 347 -13.40 -0.02 1.67
N ALA A 348 -12.88 1.17 1.40
CA ALA A 348 -11.54 1.32 0.84
C ALA A 348 -10.46 0.78 1.79
N ALA A 349 -10.57 1.00 3.09
CA ALA A 349 -9.65 0.43 4.08
C ALA A 349 -9.66 -1.10 4.05
N PHE A 350 -10.84 -1.73 3.94
CA PHE A 350 -10.96 -3.18 3.74
C PHE A 350 -10.16 -3.63 2.50
N MET A 351 -10.35 -2.97 1.35
CA MET A 351 -9.66 -3.32 0.11
C MET A 351 -8.14 -3.18 0.24
N VAL A 352 -7.67 -2.09 0.81
CA VAL A 352 -6.23 -1.81 0.94
C VAL A 352 -5.54 -2.78 1.89
N VAL A 353 -6.20 -3.10 3.01
CA VAL A 353 -5.70 -4.12 3.94
C VAL A 353 -5.61 -5.47 3.24
N ALA A 354 -6.62 -5.87 2.46
CA ALA A 354 -6.59 -7.12 1.71
C ALA A 354 -5.41 -7.17 0.72
N ILE A 355 -5.16 -6.07 0.00
CA ILE A 355 -4.07 -5.96 -0.98
C ILE A 355 -2.70 -6.03 -0.28
N SER A 356 -2.51 -5.26 0.79
CA SER A 356 -1.24 -5.21 1.53
C SER A 356 -0.92 -6.56 2.17
N VAL A 357 -1.91 -7.18 2.82
CA VAL A 357 -1.81 -8.50 3.43
C VAL A 357 -1.50 -9.58 2.40
N ALA A 358 -2.07 -9.50 1.21
CA ALA A 358 -1.76 -10.44 0.14
C ALA A 358 -0.29 -10.40 -0.28
N GLY A 359 0.31 -9.20 -0.35
CA GLY A 359 1.74 -9.05 -0.61
C GLY A 359 2.61 -9.74 0.44
N GLY A 360 2.44 -9.37 1.71
CA GLY A 360 3.22 -9.94 2.82
C GLY A 360 2.98 -11.45 2.99
N TYR A 361 1.75 -11.91 2.79
CA TYR A 361 1.42 -13.33 2.85
C TYR A 361 2.05 -14.12 1.71
N SER A 362 2.03 -13.59 0.46
CA SER A 362 2.69 -14.21 -0.69
C SER A 362 4.19 -14.36 -0.45
N GLN A 363 4.84 -13.31 0.05
CA GLN A 363 6.25 -13.31 0.42
C GLN A 363 6.57 -14.37 1.48
N SER A 364 5.82 -14.38 2.59
CA SER A 364 6.05 -15.30 3.71
C SER A 364 5.80 -16.76 3.31
N GLN A 365 4.79 -17.01 2.47
CA GLN A 365 4.53 -18.34 1.94
C GLN A 365 5.63 -18.82 0.98
N LYS A 366 6.22 -17.92 0.19
CA LYS A 366 7.35 -18.28 -0.69
C LYS A 366 8.59 -18.63 0.13
N VAL A 367 8.92 -17.87 1.17
CA VAL A 367 10.00 -18.23 2.11
C VAL A 367 9.75 -19.62 2.69
N THR A 368 8.52 -19.84 3.20
CA THR A 368 8.12 -21.13 3.77
C THR A 368 8.28 -22.29 2.79
N TYR A 369 7.89 -22.10 1.54
CA TYR A 369 8.04 -23.08 0.48
C TYR A 369 9.52 -23.41 0.21
N VAL A 370 10.37 -22.39 0.08
CA VAL A 370 11.80 -22.54 -0.22
C VAL A 370 12.55 -23.30 0.88
N ILE A 371 12.24 -23.04 2.15
CA ILE A 371 12.90 -23.70 3.29
C ILE A 371 12.22 -25.02 3.71
N GLY A 372 11.18 -25.47 3.01
CA GLY A 372 10.47 -26.72 3.29
C GLY A 372 9.54 -26.67 4.52
N GLY A 373 9.00 -25.52 4.84
CA GLY A 373 8.05 -25.34 5.96
C GLY A 373 6.60 -25.70 5.59
N SER A 374 5.72 -25.73 6.60
CA SER A 374 4.30 -26.05 6.44
C SER A 374 3.50 -24.82 6.01
N LYS A 375 2.85 -24.91 4.83
CA LYS A 375 1.93 -23.90 4.31
C LYS A 375 0.83 -23.54 5.34
N LYS A 376 0.23 -24.57 5.95
CA LYS A 376 -0.89 -24.40 6.89
C LYS A 376 -0.48 -23.73 8.20
N GLU A 377 0.68 -24.08 8.73
CA GLU A 377 1.21 -23.44 9.94
C GLU A 377 1.50 -21.96 9.70
N MET A 378 2.19 -21.65 8.59
CA MET A 378 2.44 -20.26 8.21
C MET A 378 1.14 -19.48 8.01
N GLN A 379 0.14 -20.05 7.35
CA GLN A 379 -1.16 -19.42 7.16
C GLN A 379 -1.85 -19.08 8.48
N ASN A 380 -1.88 -20.02 9.41
CA ASN A 380 -2.52 -19.83 10.72
C ASN A 380 -1.78 -18.77 11.55
N CYS A 381 -0.46 -18.85 11.60
CA CYS A 381 0.37 -17.92 12.37
C CYS A 381 0.30 -16.50 11.77
N PHE A 382 0.32 -16.38 10.45
CA PHE A 382 0.17 -15.11 9.75
C PHE A 382 -1.21 -14.49 9.99
N ALA A 383 -2.28 -15.29 9.95
CA ALA A 383 -3.65 -14.83 10.24
C ALA A 383 -3.79 -14.33 11.68
N ILE A 384 -3.25 -15.06 12.65
CA ILE A 384 -3.26 -14.65 14.08
C ILE A 384 -2.50 -13.33 14.25
N ALA A 385 -1.29 -13.22 13.67
CA ALA A 385 -0.50 -12.01 13.73
C ALA A 385 -1.20 -10.81 13.07
N SER A 386 -1.88 -11.05 11.95
CA SER A 386 -2.67 -10.02 11.28
C SER A 386 -3.83 -9.52 12.15
N ILE A 387 -4.57 -10.41 12.82
CA ILE A 387 -5.66 -10.02 13.74
C ILE A 387 -5.11 -9.18 14.90
N ILE A 388 -4.01 -9.60 15.51
CA ILE A 388 -3.36 -8.83 16.58
C ILE A 388 -2.88 -7.47 16.04
N GLY A 389 -2.29 -7.46 14.85
CA GLY A 389 -1.85 -6.25 14.16
C GLY A 389 -2.98 -5.26 13.93
N VAL A 390 -4.17 -5.73 13.52
CA VAL A 390 -5.37 -4.87 13.35
C VAL A 390 -5.76 -4.21 14.67
N ILE A 391 -5.81 -4.97 15.76
CA ILE A 391 -6.18 -4.44 17.08
C ILE A 391 -5.21 -3.35 17.52
N ILE A 392 -3.90 -3.61 17.41
CA ILE A 392 -2.86 -2.67 17.81
C ILE A 392 -2.88 -1.42 16.92
N THR A 393 -2.94 -1.59 15.59
CA THR A 393 -2.91 -0.46 14.65
C THR A 393 -4.15 0.41 14.79
N THR A 394 -5.35 -0.17 14.91
CA THR A 394 -6.59 0.59 15.15
C THR A 394 -6.49 1.37 16.46
N GLY A 395 -6.05 0.72 17.54
CA GLY A 395 -5.86 1.39 18.83
C GLY A 395 -4.87 2.54 18.75
N THR A 396 -3.75 2.37 18.04
CA THR A 396 -2.74 3.42 17.84
C THR A 396 -3.29 4.61 17.05
N ILE A 397 -4.02 4.36 15.94
CA ILE A 397 -4.63 5.42 15.14
C ILE A 397 -5.66 6.21 15.98
N MET A 398 -6.44 5.52 16.82
CA MET A 398 -7.40 6.20 17.70
C MET A 398 -6.71 7.03 18.79
N LEU A 399 -5.66 6.52 19.41
CA LEU A 399 -4.88 7.26 20.40
C LEU A 399 -4.24 8.52 19.80
N LEU A 400 -3.83 8.46 18.55
CA LEU A 400 -3.21 9.57 17.83
C LEU A 400 -4.21 10.44 17.06
N SER A 401 -5.52 10.16 17.13
CA SER A 401 -6.54 10.80 16.30
C SER A 401 -6.53 12.32 16.36
N SER A 402 -6.34 12.91 17.54
CA SER A 402 -6.24 14.36 17.71
C SER A 402 -5.03 14.98 17.03
N GLN A 403 -3.90 14.24 17.00
CA GLN A 403 -2.66 14.68 16.34
C GLN A 403 -2.71 14.46 14.84
N LEU A 404 -3.39 13.40 14.39
CA LEU A 404 -3.59 13.09 12.98
C LEU A 404 -4.57 14.06 12.29
N ALA A 405 -5.44 14.71 13.05
CA ALA A 405 -6.34 15.73 12.55
C ALA A 405 -5.66 17.08 12.23
N VAL A 406 -4.45 17.31 12.76
CA VAL A 406 -3.69 18.53 12.50
C VAL A 406 -3.11 18.47 11.10
N THR A 407 -3.39 19.50 10.29
CA THR A 407 -2.93 19.60 8.90
C THR A 407 -2.08 20.86 8.69
N GLY A 408 -1.25 20.89 7.67
CA GLY A 408 -0.41 22.03 7.32
C GLY A 408 1.00 21.95 7.84
N ALA A 409 1.66 23.11 8.04
CA ALA A 409 3.07 23.19 8.43
C ALA A 409 3.32 22.69 9.87
N ASP A 410 2.32 22.80 10.74
CA ASP A 410 2.40 22.41 12.15
C ASP A 410 1.97 20.96 12.40
N ALA A 411 1.71 20.19 11.33
CA ALA A 411 1.31 18.79 11.46
C ALA A 411 2.43 17.94 12.07
N PRO A 412 2.21 17.27 13.20
CA PRO A 412 3.23 16.43 13.83
C PRO A 412 3.57 15.19 13.01
N PHE A 413 2.67 14.79 12.12
CA PHE A 413 2.84 13.63 11.23
C PHE A 413 2.58 14.00 9.77
N ALA A 414 3.49 13.61 8.88
CA ALA A 414 3.26 13.65 7.46
C ALA A 414 2.38 12.47 7.03
N LEU A 415 1.19 12.74 6.51
CA LEU A 415 0.21 11.75 6.05
C LEU A 415 -0.06 11.87 4.54
N PRO A 416 0.95 11.74 3.66
CA PRO A 416 0.79 12.06 2.25
C PRO A 416 -0.24 11.16 1.57
N GLN A 417 -0.29 9.88 1.91
CA GLN A 417 -1.24 8.93 1.33
C GLN A 417 -2.67 9.19 1.81
N ALA A 418 -2.88 9.33 3.12
CA ALA A 418 -4.19 9.60 3.69
C ALA A 418 -4.75 10.94 3.19
N ASN A 419 -3.93 11.98 3.10
CA ASN A 419 -4.30 13.27 2.50
C ASN A 419 -4.74 13.11 1.04
N LEU A 420 -4.02 12.29 0.27
CA LEU A 420 -4.39 12.02 -1.13
C LEU A 420 -5.74 11.31 -1.21
N MET A 421 -5.96 10.28 -0.37
CA MET A 421 -7.23 9.53 -0.34
C MET A 421 -8.40 10.45 0.05
N ALA A 422 -8.25 11.24 1.13
CA ALA A 422 -9.25 12.20 1.57
C ALA A 422 -9.59 13.21 0.47
N THR A 423 -8.58 13.75 -0.19
CA THR A 423 -8.76 14.75 -1.25
C THR A 423 -9.42 14.15 -2.50
N LEU A 424 -9.01 12.95 -2.91
CA LEU A 424 -9.61 12.29 -4.08
C LEU A 424 -11.08 11.97 -3.84
N THR A 425 -11.43 11.36 -2.72
CA THR A 425 -12.83 11.00 -2.43
C THR A 425 -13.72 12.22 -2.30
N SER A 426 -13.31 13.19 -1.49
CA SER A 426 -14.06 14.42 -1.33
C SER A 426 -14.17 15.21 -2.64
N GLY A 427 -13.08 15.27 -3.40
CA GLY A 427 -13.04 15.98 -4.65
C GLY A 427 -13.90 15.35 -5.75
N ILE A 428 -13.96 14.01 -5.86
CA ILE A 428 -14.85 13.32 -6.79
C ILE A 428 -16.31 13.49 -6.36
N MET A 429 -16.61 13.29 -5.07
CA MET A 429 -17.97 13.40 -4.55
C MET A 429 -18.55 14.81 -4.67
N LEU A 430 -17.74 15.84 -4.43
CA LEU A 430 -18.13 17.24 -4.52
C LEU A 430 -17.96 17.83 -5.93
N GLY A 431 -17.38 17.09 -6.87
CA GLY A 431 -17.10 17.58 -8.22
C GLY A 431 -15.95 18.59 -8.32
N ASN A 432 -15.13 18.74 -7.28
CA ASN A 432 -14.07 19.75 -7.17
C ASN A 432 -12.65 19.17 -7.36
N LEU A 433 -12.47 18.24 -8.28
CA LEU A 433 -11.14 17.70 -8.60
C LEU A 433 -10.43 18.52 -9.68
N PRO A 434 -9.10 18.64 -9.62
CA PRO A 434 -8.33 19.22 -10.72
C PRO A 434 -8.22 18.22 -11.90
N TRP A 435 -9.35 17.90 -12.50
CA TRP A 435 -9.44 16.96 -13.62
C TRP A 435 -8.37 17.19 -14.72
N PRO A 436 -8.05 18.45 -15.10
CA PRO A 436 -6.99 18.68 -16.09
C PRO A 436 -5.66 18.06 -15.67
N MET A 437 -5.27 18.16 -14.40
CA MET A 437 -4.01 17.61 -13.89
C MET A 437 -4.01 16.07 -13.90
N ILE A 438 -5.11 15.47 -13.49
CA ILE A 438 -5.28 14.01 -13.51
C ILE A 438 -5.24 13.49 -14.94
N ILE A 439 -5.93 14.16 -15.88
CA ILE A 439 -5.92 13.81 -17.30
C ILE A 439 -4.52 13.94 -17.90
N VAL A 440 -3.79 15.01 -17.58
CA VAL A 440 -2.38 15.15 -17.99
C VAL A 440 -1.55 13.96 -17.48
N GLY A 441 -1.74 13.55 -16.22
CA GLY A 441 -1.10 12.37 -15.65
C GLY A 441 -1.44 11.08 -16.40
N VAL A 442 -2.71 10.86 -16.71
CA VAL A 442 -3.18 9.72 -17.51
C VAL A 442 -2.53 9.70 -18.90
N VAL A 443 -2.53 10.85 -19.58
CA VAL A 443 -1.90 10.98 -20.92
C VAL A 443 -0.40 10.70 -20.85
N MET A 444 0.29 11.26 -19.85
CA MET A 444 1.72 10.99 -19.64
C MET A 444 1.99 9.49 -19.40
N ALA A 445 1.16 8.84 -18.60
CA ALA A 445 1.28 7.41 -18.39
C ALA A 445 1.08 6.61 -19.68
N LEU A 446 0.09 6.95 -20.49
CA LEU A 446 -0.16 6.29 -21.79
C LEU A 446 0.99 6.48 -22.78
N VAL A 447 1.69 7.59 -22.71
CA VAL A 447 2.86 7.87 -23.58
C VAL A 447 4.09 7.07 -23.11
N LEU A 448 4.22 6.84 -21.80
CA LEU A 448 5.36 6.12 -21.21
C LEU A 448 5.17 4.60 -21.20
N PHE A 449 3.94 4.09 -21.35
CA PHE A 449 3.60 2.66 -21.38
C PHE A 449 3.70 2.07 -22.78
#